data_17d6ac3ab175789929bd0ca18eba6cb7
#
_entry.id   17d6ac3ab175789929bd0ca18eba6cb7
#
_cell.length_a   1.000
_cell.length_b   1.000
_cell.length_c   1.000
_cell.angle_alpha   90.00
_cell.angle_beta   90.00
_cell.angle_gamma   90.00
#
_symmetry.space_group_name_H-M   'P 1'
#
loop_
_entity.id
_entity.type
_entity.pdbx_description
1 polymer ?
#
loop_
_entity_poly.entity_id
_entity_poly.type
_entity_poly.pdbx_seq_one_letter_code
_entity_poly.pdbx_strand_id
1 'polypeptide(L)'
;MKLIPNETRYAEKCLKYNKVDKSKPARSIRVVARYFYLVHSMTLDEVMENIKGYIENCEISHKVSDDFLKEYIPKVLNEGTPMNEIESIHITKEELETIQNSGYKKSWRKVLFTMLVHYRTKMVWNGVDNYKIENNETEIIKDAHVTLSRDKRIEMWRQMENDGFITFGVGKGALKLTLNYMSDTDTYNNSNAIEITDFDDFYMYYEAYEKKSKVKECQGCGKLFIPKANKSLYCDSCKDIQYKERHKKYNSTRQN
;
A
#
# COMPACT_ATOMS: atom_id res chain seq x y z
N MET A 1 5.21 -1.60 8.02
CA MET A 1 5.27 -0.24 7.41
C MET A 1 4.40 -0.27 6.18
N LYS A 2 3.38 0.60 6.04
CA LYS A 2 2.53 0.61 4.83
C LYS A 2 3.43 0.77 3.61
N LEU A 3 3.27 -0.06 2.60
CA LEU A 3 4.04 0.02 1.36
C LEU A 3 3.70 1.33 0.62
N ILE A 4 4.73 2.05 0.16
CA ILE A 4 4.60 3.15 -0.80
C ILE A 4 5.50 2.77 -1.98
N PRO A 5 5.02 1.93 -2.88
CA PRO A 5 5.83 1.43 -3.97
C PRO A 5 6.17 2.50 -4.99
N ASN A 6 5.26 3.43 -5.23
CA ASN A 6 5.47 4.59 -6.09
C ASN A 6 5.36 5.86 -5.26
N GLU A 7 6.52 6.42 -4.88
CA GLU A 7 6.60 7.62 -4.03
C GLU A 7 6.12 8.87 -4.80
N THR A 8 6.41 8.96 -6.09
CA THR A 8 5.97 10.08 -6.94
C THR A 8 4.44 10.16 -6.98
N ARG A 9 3.75 9.09 -7.36
CA ARG A 9 2.28 9.04 -7.35
C ARG A 9 1.69 9.28 -5.97
N TYR A 10 2.35 8.78 -4.92
CA TYR A 10 1.89 8.99 -3.55
C TYR A 10 1.96 10.48 -3.17
N ALA A 11 3.08 11.17 -3.47
CA ALA A 11 3.26 12.59 -3.21
C ALA A 11 2.21 13.43 -3.97
N GLU A 12 2.04 13.20 -5.27
CA GLU A 12 1.02 13.87 -6.09
C GLU A 12 -0.39 13.71 -5.51
N LYS A 13 -0.75 12.49 -5.08
CA LYS A 13 -2.04 12.22 -4.44
C LYS A 13 -2.19 12.94 -3.10
N CYS A 14 -1.11 13.00 -2.31
CA CYS A 14 -1.09 13.74 -1.06
C CYS A 14 -1.34 15.24 -1.29
N LEU A 15 -0.64 15.83 -2.23
CA LEU A 15 -0.76 17.26 -2.58
C LEU A 15 -2.12 17.58 -3.20
N LYS A 16 -2.57 16.81 -4.18
CA LYS A 16 -3.85 17.04 -4.88
C LYS A 16 -5.07 16.98 -3.95
N TYR A 17 -5.04 16.12 -2.95
CA TYR A 17 -6.20 15.87 -2.10
C TYR A 17 -6.00 16.31 -0.64
N ASN A 18 -4.92 17.03 -0.34
CA ASN A 18 -4.53 17.40 1.03
C ASN A 18 -4.58 16.19 1.99
N LYS A 19 -4.02 15.07 1.56
CA LYS A 19 -4.04 13.81 2.32
C LYS A 19 -2.73 13.59 3.06
N VAL A 20 -2.85 13.13 4.29
CA VAL A 20 -1.73 12.73 5.14
C VAL A 20 -2.09 11.47 5.91
N ASP A 21 -1.12 10.62 6.19
CA ASP A 21 -1.30 9.55 7.17
C ASP A 21 -1.38 10.15 8.57
N LYS A 22 -2.61 10.36 9.06
CA LYS A 22 -2.86 11.00 10.39
C LYS A 22 -2.27 10.21 11.55
N SER A 23 -1.98 8.91 11.37
CA SER A 23 -1.35 8.07 12.39
C SER A 23 0.18 8.19 12.38
N LYS A 24 0.78 8.45 11.23
CA LYS A 24 2.23 8.58 11.02
C LYS A 24 2.53 9.73 10.04
N PRO A 25 2.30 11.01 10.42
CA PRO A 25 2.45 12.15 9.52
C PRO A 25 3.84 12.27 8.90
N ALA A 26 4.88 11.98 9.68
CA ALA A 26 6.28 12.03 9.25
C ALA A 26 6.53 11.24 7.95
N ARG A 27 5.78 10.17 7.72
CA ARG A 27 5.90 9.36 6.51
C ARG A 27 5.42 10.10 5.25
N SER A 28 4.24 10.72 5.31
CA SER A 28 3.75 11.51 4.19
C SER A 28 4.64 12.73 3.96
N ILE A 29 5.07 13.39 5.03
CA ILE A 29 6.01 14.52 4.99
C ILE A 29 7.30 14.12 4.31
N ARG A 30 7.89 12.96 4.67
CA ARG A 30 9.10 12.43 4.05
C ARG A 30 8.96 12.31 2.53
N VAL A 31 7.90 11.67 2.07
CA VAL A 31 7.71 11.41 0.63
C VAL A 31 7.44 12.71 -0.13
N VAL A 32 6.62 13.62 0.43
CA VAL A 32 6.32 14.92 -0.20
C VAL A 32 7.55 15.83 -0.23
N ALA A 33 8.37 15.84 0.83
CA ALA A 33 9.63 16.61 0.85
C ALA A 33 10.62 16.11 -0.21
N ARG A 34 10.80 14.80 -0.33
CA ARG A 34 11.65 14.18 -1.37
C ARG A 34 11.14 14.49 -2.77
N TYR A 35 9.82 14.48 -2.98
CA TYR A 35 9.18 14.83 -4.24
C TYR A 35 9.51 16.27 -4.65
N PHE A 36 9.36 17.25 -3.75
CA PHE A 36 9.75 18.62 -4.03
C PHE A 36 11.25 18.76 -4.33
N TYR A 37 12.09 18.09 -3.58
CA TYR A 37 13.54 18.17 -3.75
C TYR A 37 14.05 17.47 -5.01
N LEU A 38 13.66 16.20 -5.23
CA LEU A 38 14.20 15.36 -6.29
C LEU A 38 13.50 15.54 -7.64
N VAL A 39 12.18 15.78 -7.65
CA VAL A 39 11.40 15.90 -8.89
C VAL A 39 11.30 17.37 -9.33
N HIS A 40 11.10 18.28 -8.38
CA HIS A 40 10.99 19.71 -8.70
C HIS A 40 12.28 20.50 -8.51
N SER A 41 13.38 19.85 -8.08
CA SER A 41 14.70 20.48 -7.89
C SER A 41 14.68 21.70 -6.97
N MET A 42 13.80 21.70 -5.97
CA MET A 42 13.67 22.80 -5.01
C MET A 42 14.85 22.81 -4.02
N THR A 43 15.25 23.99 -3.58
CA THR A 43 16.19 24.18 -2.49
C THR A 43 15.62 23.72 -1.15
N LEU A 44 16.45 23.54 -0.13
CA LEU A 44 15.99 23.16 1.21
C LEU A 44 14.97 24.16 1.77
N ASP A 45 15.20 25.45 1.58
CA ASP A 45 14.32 26.50 2.10
C ASP A 45 12.95 26.48 1.40
N GLU A 46 12.92 26.30 0.09
CA GLU A 46 11.67 26.13 -0.70
C GLU A 46 10.93 24.85 -0.27
N VAL A 47 11.62 23.74 -0.06
CA VAL A 47 11.00 22.50 0.44
C VAL A 47 10.39 22.74 1.81
N MET A 48 11.10 23.41 2.72
CA MET A 48 10.60 23.71 4.07
C MET A 48 9.33 24.56 4.03
N GLU A 49 9.26 25.60 3.19
CA GLU A 49 8.10 26.46 3.02
C GLU A 49 6.90 25.67 2.45
N ASN A 50 7.13 24.89 1.38
CA ASN A 50 6.08 24.07 0.77
C ASN A 50 5.55 22.96 1.70
N ILE A 51 6.42 22.34 2.53
CA ILE A 51 5.98 21.37 3.53
C ILE A 51 5.13 22.01 4.63
N LYS A 52 5.45 23.22 5.07
CA LYS A 52 4.59 23.97 6.03
C LYS A 52 3.20 24.21 5.42
N GLY A 53 3.12 24.72 4.21
CA GLY A 53 1.85 24.90 3.51
C GLY A 53 1.07 23.58 3.33
N TYR A 54 1.75 22.49 3.01
CA TYR A 54 1.10 21.16 2.93
C TYR A 54 0.53 20.70 4.27
N ILE A 55 1.28 20.88 5.38
CA ILE A 55 0.85 20.52 6.74
C ILE A 55 -0.37 21.32 7.16
N GLU A 56 -0.40 22.64 6.86
CA GLU A 56 -1.55 23.52 7.11
C GLU A 56 -2.78 23.07 6.34
N ASN A 57 -2.63 22.82 5.03
CA ASN A 57 -3.72 22.32 4.17
C ASN A 57 -4.26 20.95 4.60
N CYS A 58 -3.44 20.13 5.28
CA CYS A 58 -3.86 18.85 5.85
C CYS A 58 -4.45 18.97 7.26
N GLU A 59 -4.51 20.16 7.85
CA GLU A 59 -5.02 20.44 9.20
C GLU A 59 -4.30 19.64 10.31
N ILE A 60 -2.99 19.41 10.15
CA ILE A 60 -2.16 18.64 11.11
C ILE A 60 -1.07 19.48 11.80
N SER A 61 -1.10 20.80 11.66
CA SER A 61 -0.08 21.70 12.24
C SER A 61 0.11 21.49 13.74
N HIS A 62 -0.96 21.13 14.48
CA HIS A 62 -0.90 20.83 15.90
C HIS A 62 -0.13 19.53 16.24
N LYS A 63 0.21 18.70 15.26
CA LYS A 63 0.93 17.42 15.43
C LYS A 63 2.39 17.48 14.98
N VAL A 64 2.79 18.56 14.33
CA VAL A 64 4.10 18.68 13.68
C VAL A 64 4.69 20.04 14.03
N SER A 65 5.73 20.04 14.87
CA SER A 65 6.42 21.27 15.27
C SER A 65 7.42 21.73 14.22
N ASP A 66 7.70 23.04 14.18
CA ASP A 66 8.75 23.62 13.33
C ASP A 66 10.14 23.04 13.64
N ASP A 67 10.43 22.77 14.91
CA ASP A 67 11.72 22.22 15.31
C ASP A 67 11.88 20.76 14.81
N PHE A 68 10.79 19.97 14.83
CA PHE A 68 10.79 18.66 14.19
C PHE A 68 11.10 18.77 12.71
N LEU A 69 10.50 19.70 11.98
CA LEU A 69 10.73 19.86 10.54
C LEU A 69 12.17 20.28 10.24
N LYS A 70 12.72 21.24 11.00
CA LYS A 70 14.10 21.71 10.84
C LYS A 70 15.13 20.58 11.03
N GLU A 71 14.85 19.64 11.92
CA GLU A 71 15.73 18.49 12.15
C GLU A 71 15.49 17.35 11.14
N TYR A 72 14.24 17.09 10.82
CA TYR A 72 13.81 15.92 10.06
C TYR A 72 14.04 16.07 8.55
N ILE A 73 13.64 17.22 7.97
CA ILE A 73 13.70 17.42 6.51
C ILE A 73 15.14 17.32 5.97
N PRO A 74 16.17 17.99 6.54
CA PRO A 74 17.54 17.84 6.06
C PRO A 74 18.04 16.39 6.09
N LYS A 75 17.68 15.63 7.13
CA LYS A 75 18.04 14.20 7.22
C LYS A 75 17.43 13.38 6.09
N VAL A 76 16.15 13.63 5.79
CA VAL A 76 15.41 12.95 4.73
C VAL A 76 16.00 13.25 3.34
N LEU A 77 16.37 14.51 3.08
CA LEU A 77 16.92 14.92 1.79
C LEU A 77 18.35 14.40 1.58
N ASN A 78 19.12 14.25 2.65
CA ASN A 78 20.48 13.72 2.62
C ASN A 78 20.56 12.19 2.44
N GLU A 79 19.42 11.46 2.40
CA GLU A 79 19.41 10.01 2.16
C GLU A 79 20.02 9.62 0.81
N GLY A 80 20.04 10.54 -0.18
CA GLY A 80 20.68 10.35 -1.49
C GLY A 80 20.07 9.26 -2.39
N THR A 81 18.98 8.64 -1.97
CA THR A 81 18.33 7.58 -2.73
C THR A 81 17.27 8.17 -3.69
N PRO A 82 17.09 7.61 -4.90
CA PRO A 82 16.02 8.06 -5.79
C PRO A 82 14.63 7.80 -5.21
N MET A 83 13.60 8.43 -5.79
CA MET A 83 12.21 8.10 -5.50
C MET A 83 11.92 6.66 -5.96
N ASN A 84 11.11 5.95 -5.18
CA ASN A 84 10.65 4.63 -5.63
C ASN A 84 9.54 4.78 -6.66
N GLU A 85 9.65 4.06 -7.76
CA GLU A 85 8.71 4.15 -8.89
C GLU A 85 8.28 2.76 -9.37
N ILE A 86 7.91 1.89 -8.43
CA ILE A 86 7.35 0.58 -8.77
C ILE A 86 5.93 0.78 -9.28
N GLU A 87 5.74 0.54 -10.58
CA GLU A 87 4.45 0.66 -11.26
C GLU A 87 3.55 -0.54 -10.99
N SER A 88 4.12 -1.73 -11.06
CA SER A 88 3.40 -2.99 -10.81
C SER A 88 4.31 -4.06 -10.24
N ILE A 89 3.70 -5.08 -9.66
CA ILE A 89 4.34 -6.36 -9.34
C ILE A 89 3.48 -7.49 -9.88
N HIS A 90 4.10 -8.62 -10.14
CA HIS A 90 3.42 -9.81 -10.61
C HIS A 90 3.35 -10.87 -9.51
N ILE A 91 2.26 -11.62 -9.48
CA ILE A 91 2.09 -12.82 -8.67
C ILE A 91 1.88 -13.99 -9.61
N THR A 92 2.61 -15.07 -9.43
CA THR A 92 2.54 -16.21 -10.33
C THR A 92 1.31 -17.08 -10.04
N LYS A 93 0.91 -17.86 -11.04
CA LYS A 93 -0.17 -18.83 -10.88
C LYS A 93 0.16 -19.89 -9.83
N GLU A 94 1.40 -20.35 -9.81
CA GLU A 94 1.90 -21.35 -8.86
C GLU A 94 1.81 -20.85 -7.40
N GLU A 95 2.21 -19.60 -7.14
CA GLU A 95 2.10 -18.98 -5.82
C GLU A 95 0.65 -18.89 -5.36
N LEU A 96 -0.25 -18.50 -6.26
CA LEU A 96 -1.68 -18.41 -5.96
C LEU A 96 -2.30 -19.78 -5.69
N GLU A 97 -1.94 -20.79 -6.48
CA GLU A 97 -2.39 -22.17 -6.29
C GLU A 97 -1.87 -22.74 -4.97
N THR A 98 -0.62 -22.48 -4.61
CA THR A 98 -0.04 -22.88 -3.32
C THR A 98 -0.80 -22.26 -2.16
N ILE A 99 -1.11 -20.96 -2.21
CA ILE A 99 -1.93 -20.30 -1.19
C ILE A 99 -3.34 -20.90 -1.16
N GLN A 100 -3.95 -21.16 -2.31
CA GLN A 100 -5.31 -21.67 -2.40
C GLN A 100 -5.42 -23.10 -1.87
N ASN A 101 -4.42 -23.94 -2.14
CA ASN A 101 -4.36 -25.35 -1.75
C ASN A 101 -3.78 -25.55 -0.34
N SER A 102 -3.43 -24.49 0.40
CA SER A 102 -2.87 -24.57 1.76
C SER A 102 -3.77 -25.23 2.80
N GLY A 103 -5.05 -25.47 2.50
CA GLY A 103 -6.04 -25.95 3.47
C GLY A 103 -6.51 -24.90 4.48
N TYR A 104 -5.94 -23.70 4.46
CA TYR A 104 -6.29 -22.65 5.40
C TYR A 104 -7.63 -21.97 5.08
N LYS A 105 -8.27 -21.45 6.13
CA LYS A 105 -9.44 -20.58 5.97
C LYS A 105 -9.06 -19.31 5.20
N LYS A 106 -10.04 -18.73 4.52
CA LYS A 106 -9.86 -17.55 3.64
C LYS A 106 -9.08 -16.40 4.30
N SER A 107 -9.34 -16.10 5.58
CA SER A 107 -8.63 -15.03 6.28
C SER A 107 -7.12 -15.26 6.35
N TRP A 108 -6.68 -16.48 6.58
CA TRP A 108 -5.26 -16.85 6.62
C TRP A 108 -4.63 -16.82 5.23
N ARG A 109 -5.34 -17.31 4.21
CA ARG A 109 -4.88 -17.22 2.82
C ARG A 109 -4.69 -15.77 2.37
N LYS A 110 -5.57 -14.85 2.80
CA LYS A 110 -5.38 -13.40 2.57
C LYS A 110 -4.11 -12.87 3.23
N VAL A 111 -3.75 -13.36 4.41
CA VAL A 111 -2.50 -12.99 5.08
C VAL A 111 -1.29 -13.50 4.29
N LEU A 112 -1.30 -14.77 3.82
CA LEU A 112 -0.26 -15.30 2.94
C LEU A 112 -0.11 -14.46 1.68
N PHE A 113 -1.21 -14.15 0.99
CA PHE A 113 -1.19 -13.28 -0.19
C PHE A 113 -0.60 -11.90 0.11
N THR A 114 -1.00 -11.30 1.23
CA THR A 114 -0.46 -10.00 1.67
C THR A 114 1.05 -10.05 1.89
N MET A 115 1.54 -11.09 2.56
CA MET A 115 2.97 -11.28 2.76
C MET A 115 3.71 -11.42 1.42
N LEU A 116 3.14 -12.15 0.48
CA LEU A 116 3.69 -12.31 -0.86
C LEU A 116 3.80 -10.98 -1.60
N VAL A 117 2.75 -10.13 -1.55
CA VAL A 117 2.77 -8.79 -2.14
C VAL A 117 3.85 -7.92 -1.50
N HIS A 118 3.97 -7.93 -0.17
CA HIS A 118 5.03 -7.21 0.54
C HIS A 118 6.42 -7.69 0.13
N TYR A 119 6.60 -9.00 0.01
CA TYR A 119 7.87 -9.59 -0.40
C TYR A 119 8.22 -9.18 -1.84
N ARG A 120 7.32 -9.40 -2.81
CA ARG A 120 7.54 -9.06 -4.23
C ARG A 120 7.83 -7.57 -4.43
N THR A 121 7.10 -6.69 -3.74
CA THR A 121 7.37 -5.25 -3.79
C THR A 121 8.79 -4.92 -3.32
N LYS A 122 9.23 -5.56 -2.25
CA LYS A 122 10.58 -5.34 -1.71
C LYS A 122 11.67 -5.96 -2.57
N MET A 123 11.39 -7.10 -3.19
CA MET A 123 12.29 -7.73 -4.15
C MET A 123 12.55 -6.81 -5.34
N VAL A 124 11.49 -6.26 -5.94
CA VAL A 124 11.60 -5.30 -7.06
C VAL A 124 12.35 -4.05 -6.62
N TRP A 125 12.08 -3.56 -5.40
CA TRP A 125 12.75 -2.37 -4.88
C TRP A 125 14.25 -2.56 -4.66
N ASN A 126 14.65 -3.67 -4.06
CA ASN A 126 16.03 -3.90 -3.65
C ASN A 126 16.88 -4.64 -4.72
N GLY A 127 16.23 -5.21 -5.74
CA GLY A 127 16.89 -6.05 -6.74
C GLY A 127 17.48 -7.36 -6.15
N VAL A 128 16.94 -7.85 -5.02
CA VAL A 128 17.48 -9.01 -4.29
C VAL A 128 16.40 -10.04 -4.06
N ASP A 129 16.66 -11.29 -4.49
CA ASP A 129 15.72 -12.42 -4.36
C ASP A 129 15.57 -12.96 -2.92
N ASN A 130 16.39 -12.53 -1.99
CA ASN A 130 16.46 -13.10 -0.64
C ASN A 130 16.01 -12.08 0.42
N TYR A 131 14.81 -11.53 0.26
CA TYR A 131 14.30 -10.50 1.14
C TYR A 131 13.52 -11.08 2.33
N LYS A 132 13.89 -10.65 3.54
CA LYS A 132 13.12 -10.93 4.76
C LYS A 132 12.06 -9.87 4.95
N ILE A 133 10.81 -10.28 5.19
CA ILE A 133 9.76 -9.33 5.57
C ILE A 133 10.07 -8.80 6.97
N GLU A 134 10.40 -7.53 7.06
CA GLU A 134 10.60 -6.81 8.30
C GLU A 134 9.41 -5.87 8.56
N ASN A 135 8.24 -6.44 8.77
CA ASN A 135 7.04 -5.68 9.03
C ASN A 135 6.46 -6.01 10.41
N ASN A 136 5.73 -5.05 10.96
CA ASN A 136 4.94 -5.30 12.15
C ASN A 136 3.78 -6.24 11.77
N GLU A 137 3.59 -7.32 12.55
CA GLU A 137 2.49 -8.27 12.42
C GLU A 137 1.13 -7.57 12.24
N THR A 138 0.88 -6.53 13.03
CA THR A 138 -0.36 -5.76 12.99
C THR A 138 -0.56 -5.07 11.63
N GLU A 139 0.49 -4.61 10.99
CA GLU A 139 0.41 -3.98 9.66
C GLU A 139 0.07 -5.02 8.58
N ILE A 140 0.69 -6.20 8.62
CA ILE A 140 0.35 -7.30 7.68
C ILE A 140 -1.14 -7.68 7.80
N ILE A 141 -1.63 -7.87 9.04
CA ILE A 141 -3.03 -8.22 9.31
C ILE A 141 -3.98 -7.11 8.82
N LYS A 142 -3.61 -5.84 9.05
CA LYS A 142 -4.38 -4.68 8.59
C LYS A 142 -4.42 -4.60 7.06
N ASP A 143 -3.28 -4.75 6.40
CA ASP A 143 -3.18 -4.69 4.93
C ASP A 143 -3.89 -5.88 4.27
N ALA A 144 -3.99 -7.03 4.97
CA ALA A 144 -4.81 -8.17 4.55
C ALA A 144 -6.33 -7.94 4.70
N HIS A 145 -6.75 -6.83 5.32
CA HIS A 145 -8.15 -6.56 5.67
C HIS A 145 -8.79 -7.74 6.44
N VAL A 146 -8.07 -8.22 7.47
CA VAL A 146 -8.49 -9.33 8.31
C VAL A 146 -8.57 -8.89 9.76
N THR A 147 -9.62 -9.31 10.46
CA THR A 147 -9.77 -9.11 11.91
C THR A 147 -9.56 -10.43 12.63
N LEU A 148 -8.51 -10.50 13.46
CA LEU A 148 -8.18 -11.68 14.27
C LEU A 148 -7.89 -11.25 15.71
N SER A 149 -8.41 -12.01 16.67
CA SER A 149 -7.99 -11.87 18.07
C SER A 149 -6.51 -12.22 18.23
N ARG A 150 -5.90 -11.78 19.33
CA ARG A 150 -4.49 -12.07 19.63
C ARG A 150 -4.18 -13.57 19.55
N ASP A 151 -5.01 -14.39 20.20
CA ASP A 151 -4.79 -15.85 20.26
C ASP A 151 -4.88 -16.50 18.88
N LYS A 152 -5.87 -16.09 18.06
CA LYS A 152 -6.01 -16.55 16.67
C LYS A 152 -4.86 -16.11 15.78
N ARG A 153 -4.21 -14.98 16.06
CA ARG A 153 -3.00 -14.56 15.34
C ARG A 153 -1.82 -15.44 15.71
N ILE A 154 -1.60 -15.71 17.00
CA ILE A 154 -0.53 -16.59 17.48
C ILE A 154 -0.72 -18.01 16.90
N GLU A 155 -1.94 -18.54 16.95
CA GLU A 155 -2.28 -19.82 16.32
C GLU A 155 -1.94 -19.86 14.83
N MET A 156 -2.37 -18.83 14.09
CA MET A 156 -2.12 -18.70 12.65
C MET A 156 -0.62 -18.72 12.33
N TRP A 157 0.18 -17.91 13.02
CA TRP A 157 1.61 -17.82 12.76
C TRP A 157 2.33 -19.14 13.06
N ARG A 158 2.02 -19.80 14.19
CA ARG A 158 2.59 -21.10 14.55
C ARG A 158 2.21 -22.16 13.52
N GLN A 159 0.95 -22.18 13.08
CA GLN A 159 0.51 -23.17 12.11
C GLN A 159 1.21 -22.96 10.75
N MET A 160 1.32 -21.70 10.28
CA MET A 160 2.04 -21.40 9.04
C MET A 160 3.52 -21.78 9.09
N GLU A 161 4.16 -21.65 10.24
CA GLU A 161 5.54 -22.08 10.45
C GLU A 161 5.64 -23.61 10.47
N ASN A 162 4.79 -24.29 11.24
CA ASN A 162 4.77 -25.75 11.32
C ASN A 162 4.49 -26.42 9.97
N ASP A 163 3.62 -25.83 9.16
CA ASP A 163 3.30 -26.32 7.81
C ASP A 163 4.36 -25.91 6.76
N GLY A 164 5.39 -25.18 7.17
CA GLY A 164 6.51 -24.81 6.32
C GLY A 164 6.24 -23.66 5.34
N PHE A 165 5.13 -22.92 5.46
CA PHE A 165 4.87 -21.73 4.63
C PHE A 165 5.79 -20.57 4.93
N ILE A 166 6.19 -20.42 6.18
CA ILE A 166 7.07 -19.36 6.64
C ILE A 166 8.16 -19.90 7.56
N THR A 167 9.25 -19.16 7.66
CA THR A 167 10.31 -19.39 8.63
C THR A 167 10.59 -18.11 9.38
N PHE A 168 10.51 -18.13 10.72
CA PHE A 168 10.86 -16.97 11.53
C PHE A 168 12.37 -16.80 11.60
N GLY A 169 12.82 -15.58 11.35
CA GLY A 169 14.22 -15.19 11.55
C GLY A 169 14.49 -14.72 12.96
N VAL A 170 15.71 -14.94 13.44
CA VAL A 170 16.18 -14.40 14.74
C VAL A 170 16.49 -12.91 14.59
N GLY A 171 15.87 -12.05 15.43
CA GLY A 171 16.13 -10.61 15.44
C GLY A 171 15.33 -9.88 16.52
N LYS A 172 15.88 -8.75 17.02
CA LYS A 172 15.19 -7.92 18.00
C LYS A 172 14.21 -6.95 17.30
N GLY A 173 12.98 -6.90 17.72
CA GLY A 173 12.03 -5.78 17.52
C GLY A 173 11.05 -5.87 16.35
N ALA A 174 11.39 -6.41 15.20
CA ALA A 174 10.48 -6.58 14.06
C ALA A 174 10.26 -8.06 13.73
N LEU A 175 9.08 -8.39 13.21
CA LEU A 175 8.82 -9.71 12.67
C LEU A 175 9.73 -9.92 11.44
N LYS A 176 10.73 -10.77 11.59
CA LYS A 176 11.59 -11.22 10.48
C LYS A 176 11.10 -12.57 10.04
N LEU A 177 10.57 -12.68 8.84
CA LEU A 177 10.12 -13.95 8.29
C LEU A 177 10.53 -14.10 6.83
N THR A 178 10.78 -15.33 6.44
CA THR A 178 11.01 -15.75 5.06
C THR A 178 9.80 -16.52 4.59
N LEU A 179 9.39 -16.30 3.33
CA LEU A 179 8.33 -17.06 2.69
C LEU A 179 8.95 -18.26 1.94
N ASN A 180 8.40 -19.46 2.18
CA ASN A 180 8.93 -20.69 1.60
C ASN A 180 8.13 -21.19 0.38
N TYR A 181 7.10 -20.46 -0.05
CA TYR A 181 6.22 -20.80 -1.18
C TYR A 181 6.39 -19.86 -2.38
N MET A 182 7.50 -19.18 -2.44
CA MET A 182 7.83 -18.27 -3.52
C MET A 182 8.27 -19.06 -4.76
N SER A 183 7.79 -18.64 -5.93
CA SER A 183 8.36 -19.09 -7.19
C SER A 183 9.78 -18.54 -7.35
N ASP A 184 10.64 -19.31 -8.02
CA ASP A 184 11.96 -18.82 -8.42
C ASP A 184 11.87 -17.66 -9.45
N THR A 185 13.01 -17.04 -9.73
CA THR A 185 13.06 -15.87 -10.62
C THR A 185 12.64 -16.20 -12.05
N ASP A 186 12.98 -17.40 -12.53
CA ASP A 186 12.63 -17.81 -13.92
C ASP A 186 11.13 -18.03 -14.04
N THR A 187 10.52 -18.72 -13.07
CA THR A 187 9.06 -18.89 -13.00
C THR A 187 8.35 -17.54 -12.84
N TYR A 188 8.87 -16.65 -12.01
CA TYR A 188 8.34 -15.30 -11.83
C TYR A 188 8.30 -14.51 -13.14
N ASN A 189 9.36 -14.56 -13.94
CA ASN A 189 9.45 -13.82 -15.20
C ASN A 189 8.55 -14.40 -16.30
N ASN A 190 8.23 -15.69 -16.26
CA ASN A 190 7.57 -16.42 -17.35
C ASN A 190 6.10 -16.79 -17.08
N SER A 191 5.60 -16.68 -15.84
CA SER A 191 4.27 -17.19 -15.45
C SER A 191 3.48 -16.21 -14.57
N ASN A 192 3.09 -15.08 -15.13
CA ASN A 192 2.30 -14.08 -14.42
C ASN A 192 0.80 -14.44 -14.46
N ALA A 193 0.16 -14.56 -13.28
CA ALA A 193 -1.28 -14.78 -13.17
C ALA A 193 -2.04 -13.50 -12.77
N ILE A 194 -1.43 -12.65 -11.94
CA ILE A 194 -2.01 -11.38 -11.48
C ILE A 194 -0.95 -10.30 -11.56
N GLU A 195 -1.26 -9.18 -12.21
CA GLU A 195 -0.51 -7.94 -12.13
C GLU A 195 -1.18 -7.02 -11.11
N ILE A 196 -0.43 -6.58 -10.10
CA ILE A 196 -0.90 -5.65 -9.06
C ILE A 196 -0.35 -4.26 -9.37
N THR A 197 -1.24 -3.33 -9.70
CA THR A 197 -0.95 -1.92 -9.99
C THR A 197 -1.50 -0.97 -8.93
N ASP A 198 -2.50 -1.40 -8.14
CA ASP A 198 -3.05 -0.65 -7.01
C ASP A 198 -2.59 -1.26 -5.68
N PHE A 199 -1.66 -0.59 -5.02
CA PHE A 199 -1.08 -1.03 -3.75
C PHE A 199 -1.84 -0.50 -2.52
N ASP A 200 -2.86 0.33 -2.69
CA ASP A 200 -3.71 0.80 -1.58
C ASP A 200 -4.68 -0.30 -1.13
N ASP A 201 -5.24 -1.02 -2.11
CA ASP A 201 -6.27 -2.03 -1.90
C ASP A 201 -5.92 -3.38 -2.58
N PHE A 202 -4.63 -3.75 -2.58
CA PHE A 202 -4.13 -4.93 -3.30
C PHE A 202 -4.80 -6.25 -2.88
N TYR A 203 -5.36 -6.35 -1.68
CA TYR A 203 -6.13 -7.53 -1.25
C TYR A 203 -7.34 -7.81 -2.17
N MET A 204 -7.81 -6.80 -2.91
CA MET A 204 -8.90 -6.95 -3.88
C MET A 204 -8.52 -7.87 -5.05
N TYR A 205 -7.25 -7.91 -5.43
CA TYR A 205 -6.76 -8.82 -6.47
C TYR A 205 -6.93 -10.28 -6.04
N TYR A 206 -6.66 -10.59 -4.78
CA TYR A 206 -6.89 -11.92 -4.24
C TYR A 206 -8.39 -12.26 -4.13
N GLU A 207 -9.21 -11.29 -3.70
CA GLU A 207 -10.67 -11.45 -3.70
C GLU A 207 -11.22 -11.70 -5.11
N ALA A 208 -10.68 -11.02 -6.12
CA ALA A 208 -11.07 -11.23 -7.52
C ALA A 208 -10.66 -12.63 -8.01
N TYR A 209 -9.47 -13.08 -7.66
CA TYR A 209 -8.98 -14.41 -7.99
C TYR A 209 -9.85 -15.51 -7.38
N GLU A 210 -10.18 -15.43 -6.07
CA GLU A 210 -11.02 -16.43 -5.40
C GLU A 210 -12.49 -16.41 -5.84
N LYS A 211 -13.04 -15.22 -6.13
CA LYS A 211 -14.46 -15.02 -6.36
C LYS A 211 -14.71 -14.23 -7.63
N LYS A 212 -14.38 -14.80 -8.77
CA LYS A 212 -14.50 -14.20 -10.11
C LYS A 212 -15.74 -13.33 -10.37
N SER A 213 -16.82 -13.42 -9.55
CA SER A 213 -18.08 -12.71 -9.78
C SER A 213 -18.37 -11.52 -8.86
N LYS A 214 -17.59 -11.29 -7.78
CA LYS A 214 -17.90 -10.26 -6.76
C LYS A 214 -17.00 -9.03 -6.79
N VAL A 215 -16.01 -8.99 -7.65
CA VAL A 215 -15.11 -7.84 -7.79
C VAL A 215 -15.30 -7.29 -9.19
N LYS A 216 -15.38 -5.96 -9.30
CA LYS A 216 -15.49 -5.23 -10.56
C LYS A 216 -14.43 -4.17 -10.66
N GLU A 217 -14.06 -3.82 -11.87
CA GLU A 217 -13.25 -2.65 -12.16
C GLU A 217 -14.12 -1.39 -12.19
N CYS A 218 -13.66 -0.33 -11.54
CA CYS A 218 -14.35 0.96 -11.49
C CYS A 218 -14.22 1.69 -12.82
N GLN A 219 -15.33 2.03 -13.45
CA GLN A 219 -15.32 2.79 -14.72
C GLN A 219 -14.76 4.21 -14.62
N GLY A 220 -14.62 4.74 -13.41
CA GLY A 220 -14.09 6.09 -13.19
C GLY A 220 -12.59 6.15 -12.93
N CYS A 221 -11.99 5.11 -12.33
CA CYS A 221 -10.58 5.13 -11.92
C CYS A 221 -9.82 3.82 -12.16
N GLY A 222 -10.44 2.80 -12.76
CA GLY A 222 -9.82 1.51 -13.05
C GLY A 222 -9.58 0.60 -11.84
N LYS A 223 -9.79 1.06 -10.61
CA LYS A 223 -9.53 0.28 -9.40
C LYS A 223 -10.53 -0.85 -9.23
N LEU A 224 -10.05 -1.98 -8.73
CA LEU A 224 -10.92 -3.08 -8.30
C LEU A 224 -11.75 -2.67 -7.07
N PHE A 225 -13.02 -3.05 -7.06
CA PHE A 225 -13.91 -2.83 -5.92
C PHE A 225 -14.98 -3.92 -5.80
N ILE A 226 -15.50 -4.10 -4.59
CA ILE A 226 -16.65 -4.99 -4.35
C ILE A 226 -17.92 -4.16 -4.47
N PRO A 227 -18.77 -4.41 -5.48
CA PRO A 227 -20.00 -3.65 -5.69
C PRO A 227 -21.02 -3.94 -4.58
N LYS A 228 -21.63 -2.88 -4.01
CA LYS A 228 -22.74 -3.01 -3.05
C LYS A 228 -24.04 -3.50 -3.69
N ALA A 229 -24.19 -3.29 -4.99
CA ALA A 229 -25.29 -3.77 -5.81
C ALA A 229 -24.77 -4.20 -7.18
N ASN A 230 -25.45 -5.18 -7.82
CA ASN A 230 -25.03 -5.72 -9.11
C ASN A 230 -24.85 -4.66 -10.22
N LYS A 231 -25.62 -3.56 -10.17
CA LYS A 231 -25.54 -2.43 -11.12
C LYS A 231 -24.48 -1.39 -10.78
N SER A 232 -23.71 -1.54 -9.68
CA SER A 232 -22.67 -0.59 -9.34
C SER A 232 -21.53 -0.62 -10.36
N LEU A 233 -21.23 0.52 -10.98
CA LEU A 233 -20.18 0.70 -12.00
C LEU A 233 -18.98 1.48 -11.45
N TYR A 234 -19.12 2.12 -10.30
CA TYR A 234 -18.11 3.00 -9.70
C TYR A 234 -17.82 2.58 -8.26
N CYS A 235 -16.58 2.69 -7.82
CA CYS A 235 -16.20 2.57 -6.41
C CYS A 235 -16.79 3.74 -5.58
N ASP A 236 -16.79 3.61 -4.27
CA ASP A 236 -17.40 4.61 -3.38
C ASP A 236 -16.76 6.00 -3.56
N SER A 237 -15.43 6.08 -3.68
CA SER A 237 -14.73 7.35 -3.93
C SER A 237 -15.16 8.04 -5.24
N CYS A 238 -15.32 7.28 -6.33
CA CYS A 238 -15.77 7.84 -7.60
C CYS A 238 -17.26 8.23 -7.58
N LYS A 239 -18.09 7.51 -6.83
CA LYS A 239 -19.50 7.90 -6.60
C LYS A 239 -19.59 9.24 -5.86
N ASP A 240 -18.77 9.43 -4.83
CA ASP A 240 -18.75 10.68 -4.05
C ASP A 240 -18.30 11.87 -4.91
N ILE A 241 -17.30 11.68 -5.77
CA ILE A 241 -16.86 12.70 -6.71
C ILE A 241 -17.99 13.07 -7.67
N GLN A 242 -18.60 12.08 -8.32
CA GLN A 242 -19.74 12.33 -9.24
C GLN A 242 -20.94 12.97 -8.54
N TYR A 243 -21.21 12.60 -7.30
CA TYR A 243 -22.25 13.21 -6.50
C TYR A 243 -21.98 14.70 -6.27
N LYS A 244 -20.75 15.05 -5.83
CA LYS A 244 -20.34 16.45 -5.61
C LYS A 244 -20.38 17.27 -6.89
N GLU A 245 -19.96 16.71 -8.02
CA GLU A 245 -20.01 17.42 -9.32
C GLU A 245 -21.46 17.69 -9.77
N ARG A 246 -22.37 16.70 -9.63
CA ARG A 246 -23.80 16.91 -9.92
C ARG A 246 -24.42 17.99 -9.04
N HIS A 247 -24.09 18.00 -7.75
CA HIS A 247 -24.58 19.04 -6.82
C HIS A 247 -24.04 20.42 -7.15
N LYS A 248 -22.77 20.55 -7.52
CA LYS A 248 -22.20 21.82 -8.00
C LYS A 248 -22.96 22.33 -9.23
N LYS A 249 -23.19 21.46 -10.20
CA LYS A 249 -23.91 21.78 -11.44
C LYS A 249 -25.36 22.21 -11.18
N TYR A 250 -26.06 21.52 -10.29
CA TYR A 250 -27.42 21.86 -9.88
C TYR A 250 -27.51 23.22 -9.18
N ASN A 251 -26.57 23.53 -8.30
CA ASN A 251 -26.55 24.83 -7.59
C ASN A 251 -26.19 25.99 -8.51
N SER A 252 -25.31 25.80 -9.49
CA SER A 252 -24.98 26.85 -10.48
C SER A 252 -26.13 27.16 -11.44
N THR A 253 -26.98 26.16 -11.75
CA THR A 253 -28.18 26.37 -12.61
C THR A 253 -29.34 27.04 -11.88
N ARG A 254 -29.33 27.13 -10.56
CA ARG A 254 -30.36 27.78 -9.74
C ARG A 254 -30.04 29.27 -9.42
N GLN A 255 -28.80 29.69 -9.67
CA GLN A 255 -28.36 31.07 -9.41
C GLN A 255 -28.40 31.97 -10.67
N ASN A 256 -28.80 31.40 -11.80
CA ASN A 256 -29.15 32.11 -13.05
C ASN A 256 -30.68 32.05 -13.26
#